data_a21889df99ed40fc4dcc9a8a08cee898
#
_entry.id   a21889df99ed40fc4dcc9a8a08cee898
#
_cell.length_a   1.000
_cell.length_b   1.000
_cell.length_c   1.000
_cell.angle_alpha   90.00
_cell.angle_beta   90.00
_cell.angle_gamma   90.00
#
_symmetry.space_group_name_H-M   'P 1'
#
loop_
_entity.id
_entity.type
_entity.pdbx_description
1 polymer ?
#
loop_
_entity_poly.entity_id
_entity_poly.type
_entity_poly.pdbx_seq_one_letter_code
_entity_poly.pdbx_strand_id
1 'polypeptide(L)'
;MKKTLHILETIYRIILVILTALIVIIGIYQVIGRFFVFLHLPTSWTEESMRYIYVGIIMLGLATVTRAEAFTTITVLPDIINRHSRVGGVILYWVQSLIQILCFGLMFWFGLKLALSAGNRVAAVTRIPFSIIYAPIPVGAGLSTVISILKLIQNPRRNTAIATKEEEEI
;
A
#
# COMPACT_ATOMS: atom_id res chain seq x y z
N MET A 1 -21.90 -9.83 6.56
CA MET A 1 -20.77 -9.56 5.70
C MET A 1 -20.38 -8.07 5.63
N LYS A 2 -21.30 -7.12 5.35
CA LYS A 2 -20.93 -5.67 5.29
C LYS A 2 -20.38 -5.10 6.62
N LYS A 3 -20.94 -5.48 7.77
CA LYS A 3 -20.46 -5.03 9.09
C LYS A 3 -19.03 -5.51 9.41
N THR A 4 -18.71 -6.76 9.10
CA THR A 4 -17.37 -7.32 9.36
C THR A 4 -16.29 -6.64 8.51
N LEU A 5 -16.61 -6.35 7.25
CA LEU A 5 -15.72 -5.61 6.36
C LEU A 5 -15.46 -4.17 6.85
N HIS A 6 -16.49 -3.52 7.38
CA HIS A 6 -16.37 -2.16 7.92
C HIS A 6 -15.52 -2.11 9.19
N ILE A 7 -15.64 -3.13 10.06
CA ILE A 7 -14.82 -3.24 11.28
C ILE A 7 -13.34 -3.45 10.92
N LEU A 8 -13.06 -4.38 10.00
CA LEU A 8 -11.70 -4.63 9.51
C LEU A 8 -11.07 -3.36 8.90
N GLU A 9 -11.85 -2.61 8.14
CA GLU A 9 -11.40 -1.36 7.54
C GLU A 9 -11.10 -0.29 8.59
N THR A 10 -11.94 -0.19 9.61
CA THR A 10 -11.75 0.77 10.70
C THR A 10 -10.49 0.43 11.49
N ILE A 11 -10.28 -0.84 11.86
CA ILE A 11 -9.08 -1.32 12.55
C ILE A 11 -7.84 -1.01 11.73
N TYR A 12 -7.88 -1.34 10.45
CA TYR A 12 -6.78 -1.10 9.52
C TYR A 12 -6.42 0.38 9.39
N ARG A 13 -7.42 1.26 9.28
CA ARG A 13 -7.23 2.72 9.24
C ARG A 13 -6.62 3.23 10.55
N ILE A 14 -7.08 2.74 11.69
CA ILE A 14 -6.53 3.10 13.00
C ILE A 14 -5.06 2.70 13.09
N ILE A 15 -4.69 1.51 12.63
CA ILE A 15 -3.29 1.06 12.60
C ILE A 15 -2.43 2.01 11.78
N LEU A 16 -2.87 2.40 10.59
CA LEU A 16 -2.14 3.35 9.73
C LEU A 16 -1.97 4.72 10.40
N VAL A 17 -3.01 5.23 11.06
CA VAL A 17 -2.96 6.51 11.78
C VAL A 17 -1.96 6.42 12.94
N ILE A 18 -1.98 5.34 13.72
CA ILE A 18 -1.04 5.12 14.83
C ILE A 18 0.40 5.05 14.31
N LEU A 19 0.67 4.28 13.24
CA LEU A 19 2.00 4.18 12.65
C LEU A 19 2.48 5.53 12.12
N THR A 20 1.60 6.30 11.49
CA THR A 20 1.94 7.65 11.00
C THR A 20 2.23 8.61 12.14
N ALA A 21 1.44 8.60 13.21
CA ALA A 21 1.71 9.40 14.40
C ALA A 21 3.05 9.01 15.05
N LEU A 22 3.34 7.72 15.12
CA LEU A 22 4.58 7.20 15.70
C LEU A 22 5.82 7.68 14.92
N ILE A 23 5.79 7.63 13.58
CA ILE A 23 6.92 8.10 12.77
C ILE A 23 7.16 9.60 12.94
N VAL A 24 6.09 10.39 13.10
CA VAL A 24 6.19 11.84 13.36
C VAL A 24 6.84 12.10 14.72
N ILE A 25 6.41 11.39 15.76
CA ILE A 25 6.98 11.53 17.12
C ILE A 25 8.46 11.17 17.12
N ILE A 26 8.84 10.03 16.50
CA ILE A 26 10.25 9.61 16.41
C ILE A 26 11.05 10.63 15.60
N GLY A 27 10.48 11.17 14.52
CA GLY A 27 11.12 12.21 13.71
C GLY A 27 11.40 13.49 14.49
N ILE A 28 10.43 13.96 15.29
CA ILE A 28 10.61 15.12 16.17
C ILE A 28 11.74 14.84 17.20
N TYR A 29 11.71 13.66 17.84
CA TYR A 29 12.76 13.25 18.77
C TYR A 29 14.13 13.25 18.10
N GLN A 30 14.26 12.74 16.89
CA GLN A 30 15.50 12.71 16.13
C GLN A 30 16.02 14.12 15.80
N VAL A 31 15.14 15.02 15.40
CA VAL A 31 15.49 16.43 15.13
C VAL A 31 16.01 17.10 16.40
N ILE A 32 15.27 16.97 17.51
CA ILE A 32 15.69 17.51 18.82
C ILE A 32 17.07 16.96 19.20
N GLY A 33 17.29 15.64 19.11
CA GLY A 33 18.56 15.03 19.44
C GLY A 33 19.75 15.48 18.57
N ARG A 34 19.48 15.89 17.32
CA ARG A 34 20.50 16.46 16.43
C ARG A 34 20.86 17.91 16.78
N PHE A 35 19.85 18.73 17.10
CA PHE A 35 20.08 20.14 17.42
C PHE A 35 20.67 20.34 18.81
N PHE A 36 20.26 19.51 19.79
CA PHE A 36 20.70 19.62 21.16
C PHE A 36 21.79 18.57 21.47
N VAL A 37 22.95 18.70 20.82
CA VAL A 37 24.09 17.76 20.97
C VAL A 37 24.52 17.59 22.43
N PHE A 38 24.36 18.61 23.28
CA PHE A 38 24.73 18.55 24.69
C PHE A 38 23.84 17.59 25.51
N LEU A 39 22.64 17.23 25.02
CA LEU A 39 21.77 16.25 25.68
C LEU A 39 22.22 14.79 25.48
N HIS A 40 23.23 14.54 24.62
CA HIS A 40 23.78 13.21 24.33
C HIS A 40 22.69 12.14 24.09
N LEU A 41 21.59 12.51 23.42
CA LEU A 41 20.49 11.60 23.14
C LEU A 41 20.91 10.51 22.13
N PRO A 42 20.68 9.23 22.42
CA PRO A 42 20.99 8.15 21.48
C PRO A 42 19.99 8.18 20.33
N THR A 43 20.43 8.66 19.16
CA THR A 43 19.59 8.78 17.97
C THR A 43 19.77 7.65 16.95
N SER A 44 20.74 6.76 17.18
CA SER A 44 21.06 5.67 16.24
C SER A 44 19.90 4.69 16.01
N TRP A 45 19.06 4.46 17.00
CA TRP A 45 17.89 3.58 16.90
C TRP A 45 16.72 4.23 16.16
N THR A 46 16.64 5.57 16.14
CA THR A 46 15.53 6.29 15.52
C THR A 46 15.52 6.14 14.01
N GLU A 47 16.69 6.25 13.36
CA GLU A 47 16.82 6.08 11.91
C GLU A 47 16.39 4.69 11.47
N GLU A 48 16.79 3.66 12.22
CA GLU A 48 16.44 2.28 11.95
C GLU A 48 14.94 2.04 12.14
N SER A 49 14.38 2.51 13.26
CA SER A 49 12.96 2.39 13.59
C SER A 49 12.06 3.12 12.56
N MET A 50 12.43 4.34 12.18
CA MET A 50 11.67 5.11 11.18
C MET A 50 11.61 4.38 9.83
N ARG A 51 12.72 3.78 9.39
CA ARG A 51 12.76 3.01 8.14
C ARG A 51 11.79 1.82 8.18
N TYR A 52 11.71 1.12 9.30
CA TYR A 52 10.82 -0.04 9.45
C TYR A 52 9.34 0.36 9.49
N ILE A 53 9.02 1.41 10.25
CA ILE A 53 7.66 1.94 10.33
C ILE A 53 7.23 2.47 8.95
N TYR A 54 8.12 3.14 8.23
CA TYR A 54 7.85 3.66 6.90
C TYR A 54 7.50 2.56 5.89
N VAL A 55 8.28 1.48 5.87
CA VAL A 55 7.96 0.29 5.05
C VAL A 55 6.59 -0.28 5.44
N GLY A 56 6.29 -0.37 6.73
CA GLY A 56 4.99 -0.82 7.23
C GLY A 56 3.84 0.06 6.73
N ILE A 57 3.98 1.38 6.82
CA ILE A 57 2.95 2.34 6.36
C ILE A 57 2.72 2.20 4.86
N ILE A 58 3.78 2.14 4.05
CA ILE A 58 3.65 2.00 2.59
C ILE A 58 2.96 0.70 2.22
N MET A 59 3.40 -0.42 2.77
CA MET A 59 2.90 -1.73 2.41
C MET A 59 1.46 -1.95 2.89
N LEU A 60 1.14 -1.54 4.10
CA LEU A 60 -0.23 -1.54 4.55
C LEU A 60 -1.07 -0.51 3.80
N GLY A 61 -0.60 0.70 3.57
CA GLY A 61 -1.28 1.74 2.79
C GLY A 61 -1.64 1.31 1.37
N LEU A 62 -0.83 0.43 0.76
CA LEU A 62 -1.04 -0.11 -0.58
C LEU A 62 -2.45 -0.73 -0.75
N ALA A 63 -2.94 -1.46 0.24
CA ALA A 63 -4.27 -2.06 0.21
C ALA A 63 -5.39 -0.99 0.20
N THR A 64 -5.20 0.11 0.93
CA THR A 64 -6.15 1.24 0.95
C THR A 64 -6.20 1.94 -0.41
N VAL A 65 -5.04 2.23 -0.99
CA VAL A 65 -4.92 2.86 -2.31
C VAL A 65 -5.54 1.98 -3.40
N THR A 66 -5.29 0.66 -3.34
CA THR A 66 -5.89 -0.33 -4.25
C THR A 66 -7.42 -0.31 -4.16
N ARG A 67 -7.96 -0.18 -2.94
CA ARG A 67 -9.40 -0.13 -2.73
C ARG A 67 -10.03 1.17 -3.23
N ALA A 68 -9.38 2.30 -2.97
CA ALA A 68 -9.86 3.62 -3.36
C ALA A 68 -9.72 3.91 -4.86
N GLU A 69 -9.10 3.00 -5.63
CA GLU A 69 -8.72 3.23 -7.04
C GLU A 69 -7.84 4.49 -7.23
N ALA A 70 -7.22 4.93 -6.14
CA ALA A 70 -6.41 6.13 -6.09
C ALA A 70 -5.00 5.93 -6.69
N PHE A 71 -4.77 4.82 -7.42
CA PHE A 71 -3.58 4.76 -8.25
C PHE A 71 -3.69 5.82 -9.33
N THR A 72 -2.65 6.63 -9.44
CA THR A 72 -2.52 7.57 -10.56
C THR A 72 -2.45 6.75 -11.85
N THR A 73 -3.61 6.36 -12.34
CA THR A 73 -3.74 5.84 -13.69
C THR A 73 -3.46 7.02 -14.59
N ILE A 74 -2.54 6.86 -15.53
CA ILE A 74 -2.38 7.84 -16.59
C ILE A 74 -3.69 7.79 -17.37
N THR A 75 -4.64 8.65 -17.01
CA THR A 75 -6.00 8.71 -17.57
C THR A 75 -5.97 9.08 -19.04
N VAL A 76 -4.89 9.73 -19.47
CA VAL A 76 -4.71 10.15 -20.87
C VAL A 76 -4.82 8.97 -21.86
N LEU A 77 -4.27 7.81 -21.52
CA LEU A 77 -4.30 6.66 -22.43
C LEU A 77 -5.70 6.00 -22.51
N PRO A 78 -6.39 5.73 -21.39
CA PRO A 78 -7.79 5.27 -21.42
C PRO A 78 -8.72 6.25 -22.10
N ASP A 79 -8.59 7.56 -21.87
CA ASP A 79 -9.46 8.59 -22.44
C ASP A 79 -9.34 8.65 -23.96
N ILE A 80 -8.11 8.58 -24.49
CA ILE A 80 -7.88 8.55 -25.95
C ILE A 80 -8.48 7.28 -26.57
N ILE A 81 -8.31 6.13 -25.94
CA ILE A 81 -8.77 4.84 -26.46
C ILE A 81 -10.28 4.70 -26.35
N ASN A 82 -10.90 5.12 -25.24
CA ASN A 82 -12.34 5.12 -25.05
C ASN A 82 -13.05 6.03 -26.05
N ARG A 83 -12.44 7.17 -26.39
CA ARG A 83 -12.97 8.11 -27.39
C ARG A 83 -12.98 7.54 -28.79
N HIS A 84 -12.11 6.56 -29.09
CA HIS A 84 -11.99 5.97 -30.42
C HIS A 84 -12.66 4.59 -30.54
N SER A 85 -12.74 3.81 -29.45
CA SER A 85 -13.34 2.46 -29.45
C SER A 85 -13.74 1.99 -28.06
N ARG A 86 -15.03 1.72 -27.87
CA ARG A 86 -15.62 1.18 -26.63
C ARG A 86 -15.00 -0.19 -26.24
N VAL A 87 -14.62 -0.99 -27.23
CA VAL A 87 -13.98 -2.30 -27.03
C VAL A 87 -12.55 -2.14 -26.55
N GLY A 88 -11.84 -1.12 -27.04
CA GLY A 88 -10.47 -0.81 -26.64
C GLY A 88 -10.34 -0.47 -25.15
N GLY A 89 -11.29 0.28 -24.60
CA GLY A 89 -11.30 0.63 -23.18
C GLY A 89 -11.49 -0.60 -22.27
N VAL A 90 -12.37 -1.53 -22.65
CA VAL A 90 -12.58 -2.77 -21.91
C VAL A 90 -11.32 -3.65 -21.91
N ILE A 91 -10.68 -3.79 -23.06
CA ILE A 91 -9.42 -4.57 -23.18
C ILE A 91 -8.32 -3.95 -22.32
N LEU A 92 -8.18 -2.61 -22.38
CA LEU A 92 -7.18 -1.90 -21.59
C LEU A 92 -7.38 -2.11 -20.07
N TYR A 93 -8.63 -2.03 -19.60
CA TYR A 93 -8.97 -2.30 -18.21
C TYR A 93 -8.57 -3.72 -17.78
N TRP A 94 -8.86 -4.74 -18.60
CA TRP A 94 -8.48 -6.11 -18.32
C TRP A 94 -6.97 -6.29 -18.25
N VAL A 95 -6.25 -5.72 -19.21
CA VAL A 95 -4.77 -5.76 -19.25
C VAL A 95 -4.18 -5.08 -18.01
N GLN A 96 -4.65 -3.90 -17.66
CA GLN A 96 -4.18 -3.16 -16.49
C GLN A 96 -4.45 -3.93 -15.20
N SER A 97 -5.65 -4.47 -15.02
CA SER A 97 -6.02 -5.27 -13.86
C SER A 97 -5.18 -6.54 -13.74
N LEU A 98 -4.90 -7.20 -14.86
CA LEU A 98 -4.07 -8.40 -14.89
C LEU A 98 -2.62 -8.10 -14.49
N ILE A 99 -2.05 -7.02 -15.03
CA ILE A 99 -0.69 -6.56 -14.66
C ILE A 99 -0.63 -6.22 -13.17
N GLN A 100 -1.64 -5.52 -12.66
CA GLN A 100 -1.71 -5.15 -11.24
C GLN A 100 -1.76 -6.38 -10.32
N ILE A 101 -2.60 -7.36 -10.64
CA ILE A 101 -2.70 -8.63 -9.89
C ILE A 101 -1.39 -9.40 -9.96
N LEU A 102 -0.76 -9.46 -11.12
CA LEU A 102 0.55 -10.11 -11.30
C LEU A 102 1.62 -9.45 -10.43
N CYS A 103 1.72 -8.12 -10.46
CA CYS A 103 2.69 -7.37 -9.67
C CYS A 103 2.49 -7.60 -8.16
N PHE A 104 1.26 -7.49 -7.66
CA PHE A 104 0.98 -7.71 -6.25
C PHE A 104 1.16 -9.18 -5.84
N GLY A 105 0.81 -10.13 -6.70
CA GLY A 105 1.05 -11.55 -6.49
C GLY A 105 2.55 -11.87 -6.38
N LEU A 106 3.37 -11.30 -7.25
CA LEU A 106 4.82 -11.43 -7.17
C LEU A 106 5.37 -10.79 -5.90
N MET A 107 4.90 -9.59 -5.54
CA MET A 107 5.30 -8.93 -4.29
C MET A 107 4.92 -9.75 -3.07
N PHE A 108 3.74 -10.37 -3.06
CA PHE A 108 3.32 -11.28 -2.00
C PHE A 108 4.25 -12.48 -1.89
N TRP A 109 4.51 -13.16 -3.00
CA TRP A 109 5.35 -14.37 -3.02
C TRP A 109 6.79 -14.08 -2.57
N PHE A 110 7.42 -13.08 -3.17
CA PHE A 110 8.79 -12.72 -2.80
C PHE A 110 8.88 -12.09 -1.41
N GLY A 111 7.87 -11.31 -1.00
CA GLY A 111 7.77 -10.74 0.35
C GLY A 111 7.65 -11.82 1.42
N LEU A 112 6.82 -12.85 1.15
CA LEU A 112 6.68 -14.00 2.06
C LEU A 112 8.00 -14.78 2.16
N LYS A 113 8.62 -15.07 1.02
CA LYS A 113 9.93 -15.74 0.98
C LYS A 113 11.00 -14.94 1.73
N LEU A 114 11.01 -13.62 1.56
CA LEU A 114 11.93 -12.74 2.27
C LEU A 114 11.69 -12.76 3.78
N ALA A 115 10.45 -12.63 4.24
CA ALA A 115 10.09 -12.66 5.66
C ALA A 115 10.45 -13.99 6.32
N LEU A 116 10.25 -15.10 5.61
CA LEU A 116 10.62 -16.45 6.10
C LEU A 116 12.14 -16.67 6.07
N SER A 117 12.85 -16.23 5.03
CA SER A 117 14.30 -16.41 4.91
C SER A 117 15.10 -15.47 5.82
N ALA A 118 14.50 -14.38 6.28
CA ALA A 118 15.11 -13.48 7.25
C ALA A 118 15.42 -14.18 8.60
N GLY A 119 14.66 -15.22 8.93
CA GLY A 119 14.91 -16.09 10.06
C GLY A 119 15.14 -15.35 11.37
N ASN A 120 16.17 -15.77 12.10
CA ASN A 120 16.58 -15.19 13.39
C ASN A 120 17.55 -14.01 13.26
N ARG A 121 17.73 -13.46 12.04
CA ARG A 121 18.56 -12.27 11.89
C ARG A 121 17.90 -11.09 12.60
N VAL A 122 18.68 -10.37 13.39
CA VAL A 122 18.20 -9.21 14.15
C VAL A 122 18.81 -7.93 13.61
N ALA A 123 18.07 -6.85 13.73
CA ALA A 123 18.51 -5.52 13.40
C ALA A 123 19.70 -5.09 14.25
N ALA A 124 20.61 -4.30 13.70
CA ALA A 124 21.91 -4.03 14.33
C ALA A 124 21.78 -3.22 15.62
N VAL A 125 20.84 -2.27 15.68
CA VAL A 125 20.67 -1.36 16.81
C VAL A 125 19.44 -1.74 17.64
N THR A 126 18.28 -1.92 17.00
CA THR A 126 17.01 -2.21 17.68
C THR A 126 16.87 -3.66 18.11
N ARG A 127 17.71 -4.56 17.58
CA ARG A 127 17.67 -6.02 17.82
C ARG A 127 16.32 -6.68 17.52
N ILE A 128 15.45 -6.01 16.78
CA ILE A 128 14.18 -6.56 16.32
C ILE A 128 14.45 -7.61 15.23
N PRO A 129 13.83 -8.80 15.27
CA PRO A 129 14.02 -9.80 14.23
C PRO A 129 13.47 -9.29 12.88
N PHE A 130 14.25 -9.46 11.83
CA PHE A 130 13.89 -9.00 10.46
C PHE A 130 12.62 -9.62 9.94
N SER A 131 12.24 -10.80 10.41
CA SER A 131 10.96 -11.44 10.06
C SER A 131 9.75 -10.55 10.40
N ILE A 132 9.78 -9.87 11.55
CA ILE A 132 8.71 -8.93 11.97
C ILE A 132 8.73 -7.67 11.10
N ILE A 133 9.93 -7.19 10.78
CA ILE A 133 10.13 -5.98 9.96
C ILE A 133 9.60 -6.18 8.53
N TYR A 134 9.78 -7.37 7.98
CA TYR A 134 9.33 -7.70 6.63
C TYR A 134 7.89 -8.24 6.56
N ALA A 135 7.28 -8.60 7.68
CA ALA A 135 5.90 -9.10 7.75
C ALA A 135 4.85 -8.18 7.09
N PRO A 136 4.92 -6.84 7.18
CA PRO A 136 3.98 -5.95 6.50
C PRO A 136 3.97 -6.08 4.97
N ILE A 137 5.09 -6.52 4.36
CA ILE A 137 5.21 -6.65 2.90
C ILE A 137 4.23 -7.70 2.36
N PRO A 138 4.29 -8.97 2.77
CA PRO A 138 3.33 -9.96 2.29
C PRO A 138 1.90 -9.67 2.73
N VAL A 139 1.69 -9.08 3.90
CA VAL A 139 0.34 -8.72 4.37
C VAL A 139 -0.28 -7.66 3.47
N GLY A 140 0.41 -6.56 3.21
CA GLY A 140 -0.07 -5.48 2.35
C GLY A 140 -0.27 -5.92 0.90
N ALA A 141 0.71 -6.62 0.34
CA ALA A 141 0.63 -7.14 -1.03
C ALA A 141 -0.48 -8.20 -1.18
N GLY A 142 -0.63 -9.10 -0.22
CA GLY A 142 -1.68 -10.11 -0.21
C GLY A 142 -3.08 -9.49 -0.16
N LEU A 143 -3.31 -8.54 0.73
CA LEU A 143 -4.56 -7.80 0.80
C LEU A 143 -4.86 -7.06 -0.51
N SER A 144 -3.86 -6.40 -1.08
CA SER A 144 -4.00 -5.70 -2.37
C SER A 144 -4.33 -6.65 -3.51
N THR A 145 -3.72 -7.84 -3.54
CA THR A 145 -4.03 -8.89 -4.53
C THR A 145 -5.48 -9.35 -4.41
N VAL A 146 -5.93 -9.66 -3.19
CA VAL A 146 -7.33 -10.09 -2.94
C VAL A 146 -8.32 -9.00 -3.35
N ILE A 147 -8.06 -7.75 -2.97
CA ILE A 147 -8.92 -6.61 -3.35
C ILE A 147 -8.98 -6.45 -4.86
N SER A 148 -7.84 -6.55 -5.56
CA SER A 148 -7.79 -6.44 -7.03
C SER A 148 -8.57 -7.55 -7.72
N ILE A 149 -8.46 -8.79 -7.25
CA ILE A 149 -9.24 -9.94 -7.77
C ILE A 149 -10.73 -9.74 -7.53
N LEU A 150 -11.13 -9.34 -6.31
CA LEU A 150 -12.54 -9.09 -5.99
C LEU A 150 -13.13 -7.99 -6.88
N LYS A 151 -12.39 -6.93 -7.14
CA LYS A 151 -12.83 -5.86 -8.05
C LYS A 151 -12.99 -6.34 -9.48
N LEU A 152 -12.06 -7.13 -9.96
CA LEU A 152 -12.12 -7.70 -11.30
C LEU A 152 -13.38 -8.56 -11.49
N ILE A 153 -13.75 -9.35 -10.46
CA ILE A 153 -14.93 -10.21 -10.50
C ILE A 153 -16.23 -9.42 -10.36
N GLN A 154 -16.26 -8.42 -9.47
CA GLN A 154 -17.50 -7.72 -9.12
C GLN A 154 -17.91 -6.67 -10.15
N ASN A 155 -17.00 -6.09 -10.92
CA ASN A 155 -17.36 -4.92 -11.73
C ASN A 155 -16.61 -4.71 -13.07
N PRO A 156 -16.75 -5.60 -14.06
CA PRO A 156 -16.20 -5.33 -15.38
C PRO A 156 -16.93 -4.19 -16.12
N ARG A 157 -18.14 -3.78 -15.68
CA ARG A 157 -19.01 -2.81 -16.38
C ARG A 157 -19.13 -1.43 -15.72
N ARG A 158 -18.70 -1.24 -14.48
CA ARG A 158 -18.93 0.02 -13.74
C ARG A 158 -18.01 1.16 -14.19
N ASN A 159 -16.81 0.84 -14.64
CA ASN A 159 -15.86 1.86 -15.09
C ASN A 159 -16.21 2.43 -16.47
N THR A 160 -16.98 1.69 -17.28
CA THR A 160 -17.57 2.25 -18.50
C THR A 160 -18.71 3.24 -18.22
N ALA A 161 -19.40 3.12 -17.09
CA ALA A 161 -20.51 3.98 -16.72
C ALA A 161 -20.07 5.30 -16.04
N ILE A 162 -18.88 5.34 -15.44
CA ILE A 162 -18.31 6.57 -14.86
C ILE A 162 -17.80 7.48 -15.98
N ALA A 163 -17.16 6.92 -17.00
CA ALA A 163 -16.72 7.67 -18.18
C ALA A 163 -17.90 8.31 -18.97
N THR A 164 -19.08 7.66 -18.96
CA THR A 164 -20.28 8.22 -19.61
C THR A 164 -20.98 9.31 -18.80
N LYS A 165 -20.81 9.37 -17.48
CA LYS A 165 -21.43 10.42 -16.64
C LYS A 165 -20.65 11.73 -16.66
N GLU A 166 -19.35 11.69 -16.85
CA GLU A 166 -18.53 12.90 -17.01
C GLU A 166 -18.71 13.54 -18.40
N GLU A 167 -19.17 12.78 -19.40
CA GLU A 167 -19.50 13.34 -20.72
C GLU A 167 -20.89 14.01 -20.77
N GLU A 168 -21.79 13.74 -19.81
CA GLU A 168 -23.10 14.40 -19.74
C GLU A 168 -23.07 15.72 -18.92
N GLU A 169 -22.00 16.01 -18.19
CA GLU A 169 -21.83 17.24 -17.39
C GLU A 169 -20.97 18.33 -18.06
N ILE A 170 -20.51 18.12 -19.32
CA ILE A 170 -19.73 19.12 -20.09
C ILE A 170 -20.63 19.60 -21.28
#